data_1c0f91ea8e6543e20c62575fea751069
#
_entry.id   1c0f91ea8e6543e20c62575fea751069
#
_cell.length_a   1.000
_cell.length_b   1.000
_cell.length_c   1.000
_cell.angle_alpha   90.00
_cell.angle_beta   90.00
_cell.angle_gamma   90.00
#
_symmetry.space_group_name_H-M   'P 1'
#
loop_
_entity.id
_entity.type
_entity.pdbx_description
1 polymer ?
#
loop_
_entity_poly.entity_id
_entity_poly.type
_entity_poly.pdbx_seq_one_letter_code
_entity_poly.pdbx_strand_id
1 'polypeptide(L)'
;FMEVIWVIENVKRSEDFYKKQFTLLLAASVCLWKRYHPDHKTVLYADDLTSNYYKETPLLDLFDEVRPLSYSDKINRKVFWSSSKTKIISKTKVPIIVVDHDFLIFQNIDKYLKDKVLYSYDELADNWYPPTNCSYSKKLTTPINRTVNKAANVSLFYLPDPKFARKYGKQVLKNHKEFTKMEVKDTNYMILSEQLMLKQWLVNDNIPHNTLSKNIFDCKDVGFTLKENLIGI
;
A
#
# COMPACT_ATOMS: atom_id res chain seq x y z
N PHE A 1 1.58 1.34 21.39
CA PHE A 1 1.42 0.17 20.50
C PHE A 1 1.31 0.66 19.06
N MET A 2 2.07 0.04 18.16
CA MET A 2 2.02 0.32 16.72
C MET A 2 0.98 -0.61 16.09
N GLU A 3 0.06 -0.07 15.28
CA GLU A 3 -0.85 -0.89 14.49
C GLU A 3 -0.24 -1.20 13.12
N VAL A 4 -0.27 -2.46 12.74
CA VAL A 4 0.10 -2.96 11.42
C VAL A 4 -1.13 -3.48 10.73
N ILE A 5 -1.40 -2.97 9.55
CA ILE A 5 -2.69 -3.09 8.90
C ILE A 5 -2.56 -3.82 7.57
N TRP A 6 -3.36 -4.86 7.39
CA TRP A 6 -3.67 -5.47 6.10
C TRP A 6 -5.07 -5.06 5.68
N VAL A 7 -5.26 -4.81 4.40
CA VAL A 7 -6.58 -4.43 3.86
C VAL A 7 -6.93 -5.35 2.71
N ILE A 8 -7.93 -6.18 2.91
CA ILE A 8 -8.39 -7.17 1.95
C ILE A 8 -9.81 -6.88 1.53
N GLU A 9 -10.00 -6.76 0.24
CA GLU A 9 -11.27 -6.51 -0.38
C GLU A 9 -11.53 -7.55 -1.47
N ASN A 10 -12.66 -8.25 -1.39
CA ASN A 10 -13.10 -9.13 -2.46
C ASN A 10 -13.75 -8.31 -3.59
N VAL A 11 -12.93 -7.59 -4.33
CA VAL A 11 -13.37 -7.07 -5.62
C VAL A 11 -13.47 -8.26 -6.55
N LYS A 12 -14.68 -8.59 -7.06
CA LYS A 12 -14.96 -9.70 -7.96
C LYS A 12 -13.82 -9.95 -8.96
N ARG A 13 -12.83 -10.73 -8.56
CA ARG A 13 -11.79 -11.30 -9.41
C ARG A 13 -12.11 -12.78 -9.52
N SER A 14 -11.78 -13.43 -10.63
CA SER A 14 -12.11 -14.83 -10.89
C SER A 14 -11.80 -15.69 -9.68
N GLU A 15 -12.79 -16.42 -9.20
CA GLU A 15 -12.80 -17.09 -7.89
C GLU A 15 -11.64 -18.06 -7.64
N ASP A 16 -11.05 -18.66 -8.66
CA ASP A 16 -10.08 -19.76 -8.48
C ASP A 16 -8.65 -19.32 -8.21
N PHE A 17 -8.19 -18.22 -8.80
CA PHE A 17 -6.81 -17.72 -8.61
C PHE A 17 -6.57 -17.16 -7.20
N TYR A 18 -7.60 -16.59 -6.59
CA TYR A 18 -7.50 -15.92 -5.29
C TYR A 18 -7.51 -16.87 -4.10
N LYS A 19 -8.13 -18.03 -4.24
CA LYS A 19 -8.52 -18.84 -3.07
C LYS A 19 -7.34 -19.52 -2.36
N LYS A 20 -6.31 -19.94 -3.06
CA LYS A 20 -5.21 -20.70 -2.42
C LYS A 20 -3.93 -19.88 -2.24
N GLN A 21 -3.43 -19.28 -3.30
CA GLN A 21 -2.15 -18.57 -3.25
C GLN A 21 -2.24 -17.29 -2.42
N PHE A 22 -3.31 -16.51 -2.60
CA PHE A 22 -3.58 -15.31 -1.83
C PHE A 22 -3.68 -15.59 -0.33
N THR A 23 -4.41 -16.63 0.05
CA THR A 23 -4.57 -17.04 1.45
C THR A 23 -3.22 -17.41 2.07
N LEU A 24 -2.40 -18.18 1.34
CA LEU A 24 -1.08 -18.58 1.82
C LEU A 24 -0.13 -17.39 1.96
N LEU A 25 -0.12 -16.47 1.00
CA LEU A 25 0.70 -15.25 1.07
C LEU A 25 0.28 -14.36 2.23
N LEU A 26 -1.03 -14.15 2.42
CA LEU A 26 -1.53 -13.38 3.55
C LEU A 26 -1.17 -14.04 4.89
N ALA A 27 -1.35 -15.36 5.02
CA ALA A 27 -0.97 -16.09 6.22
C ALA A 27 0.53 -15.98 6.49
N ALA A 28 1.36 -16.17 5.46
CA ALA A 28 2.81 -16.02 5.57
C ALA A 28 3.21 -14.60 5.96
N SER A 29 2.60 -13.58 5.34
CA SER A 29 2.87 -12.17 5.64
C SER A 29 2.62 -11.84 7.11
N VAL A 30 1.45 -12.19 7.65
CA VAL A 30 1.12 -11.90 9.05
C VAL A 30 1.91 -12.75 10.04
N CYS A 31 2.15 -14.04 9.75
CA CYS A 31 2.95 -14.91 10.61
C CYS A 31 4.42 -14.43 10.71
N LEU A 32 5.02 -14.07 9.57
CA LEU A 32 6.37 -13.50 9.55
C LEU A 32 6.41 -12.16 10.29
N TRP A 33 5.39 -11.32 10.10
CA TRP A 33 5.33 -10.07 10.85
C TRP A 33 5.32 -10.32 12.36
N LYS A 34 4.41 -11.15 12.86
CA LYS A 34 4.33 -11.49 14.30
C LYS A 34 5.61 -12.12 14.83
N ARG A 35 6.29 -12.93 14.02
CA ARG A 35 7.57 -13.52 14.39
C ARG A 35 8.66 -12.48 14.65
N TYR A 36 8.73 -11.46 13.80
CA TYR A 36 9.82 -10.46 13.88
C TYR A 36 9.43 -9.20 14.67
N HIS A 37 8.13 -8.96 14.89
CA HIS A 37 7.59 -7.79 15.60
C HIS A 37 6.46 -8.21 16.56
N PRO A 38 6.75 -8.99 17.60
CA PRO A 38 5.73 -9.56 18.49
C PRO A 38 4.93 -8.51 19.27
N ASP A 39 5.49 -7.32 19.45
CA ASP A 39 4.85 -6.21 20.18
C ASP A 39 3.94 -5.34 19.30
N HIS A 40 3.89 -5.59 18.00
CA HIS A 40 3.02 -4.87 17.09
C HIS A 40 1.63 -5.52 17.05
N LYS A 41 0.60 -4.69 17.11
CA LYS A 41 -0.78 -5.14 16.96
C LYS A 41 -1.12 -5.34 15.49
N THR A 42 -1.46 -6.57 15.11
CA THR A 42 -1.85 -6.92 13.74
C THR A 42 -3.35 -6.75 13.53
N VAL A 43 -3.74 -5.95 12.53
CA VAL A 43 -5.14 -5.62 12.25
C VAL A 43 -5.47 -5.94 10.80
N LEU A 44 -6.51 -6.75 10.59
CA LEU A 44 -7.07 -6.98 9.28
C LEU A 44 -8.31 -6.10 9.07
N TYR A 45 -8.33 -5.32 8.00
CA TYR A 45 -9.56 -4.72 7.51
C TYR A 45 -10.10 -5.58 6.35
N ALA A 46 -11.29 -6.14 6.52
CA ALA A 46 -11.90 -7.02 5.54
C ALA A 46 -13.36 -6.63 5.27
N ASP A 47 -13.80 -6.80 4.02
CA ASP A 47 -15.21 -6.69 3.68
C ASP A 47 -16.00 -7.93 4.13
N ASP A 48 -17.33 -7.84 4.10
CA ASP A 48 -18.21 -8.92 4.55
C ASP A 48 -17.97 -10.20 3.73
N LEU A 49 -17.72 -10.07 2.44
CA LEU A 49 -17.45 -11.23 1.57
C LEU A 49 -16.14 -11.92 1.96
N THR A 50 -15.09 -11.16 2.18
CA THR A 50 -13.79 -11.67 2.65
C THR A 50 -13.92 -12.29 4.04
N SER A 51 -14.59 -11.61 4.97
CA SER A 51 -14.80 -12.09 6.32
C SER A 51 -15.58 -13.39 6.34
N ASN A 52 -16.67 -13.50 5.56
CA ASN A 52 -17.46 -14.72 5.45
C ASN A 52 -16.68 -15.85 4.80
N TYR A 53 -15.84 -15.56 3.79
CA TYR A 53 -15.02 -16.57 3.13
C TYR A 53 -13.99 -17.21 4.09
N TYR A 54 -13.38 -16.40 4.95
CA TYR A 54 -12.37 -16.89 5.89
C TYR A 54 -12.91 -17.31 7.25
N LYS A 55 -14.20 -17.13 7.52
CA LYS A 55 -14.83 -17.38 8.84
C LYS A 55 -14.61 -18.80 9.36
N GLU A 56 -14.55 -19.79 8.45
CA GLU A 56 -14.37 -21.20 8.79
C GLU A 56 -12.90 -21.65 8.66
N THR A 57 -11.99 -20.71 8.49
CA THR A 57 -10.55 -21.00 8.40
C THR A 57 -9.81 -20.37 9.58
N PRO A 58 -8.65 -20.90 9.96
CA PRO A 58 -7.84 -20.31 11.03
C PRO A 58 -7.15 -18.98 10.60
N LEU A 59 -7.39 -18.48 9.39
CA LEU A 59 -6.70 -17.29 8.87
C LEU A 59 -7.03 -16.05 9.69
N LEU A 60 -8.30 -15.86 10.08
CA LEU A 60 -8.70 -14.67 10.86
C LEU A 60 -8.08 -14.66 12.26
N ASP A 61 -7.82 -15.85 12.84
CA ASP A 61 -7.20 -16.00 14.17
C ASP A 61 -5.73 -15.58 14.19
N LEU A 62 -5.11 -15.43 13.01
CA LEU A 62 -3.75 -14.92 12.92
C LEU A 62 -3.65 -13.43 13.26
N PHE A 63 -4.75 -12.68 13.20
CA PHE A 63 -4.80 -11.26 13.50
C PHE A 63 -5.25 -11.00 14.94
N ASP A 64 -4.70 -9.97 15.56
CA ASP A 64 -5.13 -9.55 16.90
C ASP A 64 -6.50 -8.87 16.85
N GLU A 65 -6.87 -8.31 15.69
CA GLU A 65 -8.17 -7.69 15.48
C GLU A 65 -8.58 -7.75 14.01
N VAL A 66 -9.86 -8.05 13.75
CA VAL A 66 -10.49 -7.95 12.44
C VAL A 66 -11.53 -6.82 12.47
N ARG A 67 -11.39 -5.85 11.59
CA ARG A 67 -12.27 -4.68 11.49
C ARG A 67 -13.04 -4.67 10.18
N PRO A 68 -14.32 -4.26 10.17
CA PRO A 68 -15.10 -4.17 8.96
C PRO A 68 -14.56 -3.09 8.02
N LEU A 69 -14.50 -3.43 6.74
CA LEU A 69 -14.12 -2.51 5.69
C LEU A 69 -15.37 -1.90 5.05
N SER A 70 -15.59 -0.62 5.27
CA SER A 70 -16.70 0.11 4.65
C SER A 70 -16.26 0.81 3.36
N TYR A 71 -17.09 0.76 2.33
CA TYR A 71 -16.79 1.31 1.01
C TYR A 71 -17.33 2.71 0.75
N SER A 72 -16.82 3.30 -0.34
CA SER A 72 -17.42 4.45 -0.99
C SER A 72 -17.88 4.04 -2.39
N ASP A 73 -19.18 4.07 -2.64
CA ASP A 73 -19.77 3.71 -3.94
C ASP A 73 -19.41 4.66 -5.09
N LYS A 74 -18.66 5.74 -4.77
CA LYS A 74 -18.27 6.77 -5.72
C LYS A 74 -16.92 6.51 -6.39
N ILE A 75 -16.27 5.37 -6.16
CA ILE A 75 -14.97 5.00 -6.74
C ILE A 75 -15.12 3.67 -7.48
N ASN A 76 -14.66 3.61 -8.72
CA ASN A 76 -14.58 2.36 -9.46
C ASN A 76 -13.44 1.46 -8.87
N ARG A 77 -13.79 0.61 -7.91
CA ARG A 77 -12.85 -0.25 -7.20
C ARG A 77 -12.23 -1.35 -8.07
N LYS A 78 -12.81 -1.67 -9.21
CA LYS A 78 -12.17 -2.61 -10.16
C LYS A 78 -10.90 -2.01 -10.77
N VAL A 79 -10.84 -0.70 -10.89
CA VAL A 79 -9.68 0.05 -11.40
C VAL A 79 -8.81 0.55 -10.24
N PHE A 80 -9.45 1.11 -9.21
CA PHE A 80 -8.78 1.76 -8.06
C PHE A 80 -8.90 0.88 -6.81
N TRP A 81 -8.42 -0.36 -6.90
CA TRP A 81 -8.53 -1.36 -5.83
C TRP A 81 -7.75 -0.97 -4.55
N SER A 82 -6.73 -0.13 -4.62
CA SER A 82 -6.03 0.40 -3.43
C SER A 82 -6.85 1.44 -2.66
N SER A 83 -8.02 1.86 -3.17
CA SER A 83 -8.83 2.90 -2.51
C SER A 83 -9.32 2.52 -1.12
N SER A 84 -9.50 1.23 -0.85
CA SER A 84 -9.87 0.74 0.47
C SER A 84 -8.73 0.92 1.48
N LYS A 85 -7.51 0.54 1.12
CA LYS A 85 -6.28 0.82 1.87
C LYS A 85 -6.14 2.32 2.15
N THR A 86 -6.26 3.11 1.12
CA THR A 86 -6.16 4.57 1.19
C THR A 86 -7.24 5.19 2.08
N LYS A 87 -8.45 4.62 2.10
CA LYS A 87 -9.53 5.08 2.99
C LYS A 87 -9.18 4.88 4.46
N ILE A 88 -8.56 3.76 4.83
CA ILE A 88 -8.08 3.55 6.20
C ILE A 88 -7.02 4.59 6.55
N ILE A 89 -6.03 4.78 5.68
CA ILE A 89 -4.99 5.81 5.85
C ILE A 89 -5.62 7.19 6.05
N SER A 90 -6.65 7.55 5.29
CA SER A 90 -7.32 8.86 5.36
C SER A 90 -8.04 9.14 6.68
N LYS A 91 -8.24 8.14 7.52
CA LYS A 91 -8.97 8.22 8.79
C LYS A 91 -8.10 7.96 10.01
N THR A 92 -6.85 7.55 9.83
CA THR A 92 -5.98 7.20 10.95
C THR A 92 -5.80 8.36 11.92
N LYS A 93 -5.70 8.03 13.22
CA LYS A 93 -5.44 8.99 14.30
C LYS A 93 -4.09 8.74 14.98
N VAL A 94 -3.44 7.65 14.62
CA VAL A 94 -2.18 7.18 15.20
C VAL A 94 -1.19 6.86 14.08
N PRO A 95 0.11 6.76 14.35
CA PRO A 95 1.08 6.19 13.42
C PRO A 95 0.65 4.80 12.98
N ILE A 96 0.79 4.50 11.70
CA ILE A 96 0.38 3.20 11.14
C ILE A 96 1.42 2.63 10.20
N ILE A 97 1.47 1.31 10.15
CA ILE A 97 2.13 0.54 9.09
C ILE A 97 1.02 -0.12 8.25
N VAL A 98 1.08 0.02 6.96
CA VAL A 98 0.19 -0.68 6.02
C VAL A 98 1.03 -1.65 5.21
N VAL A 99 0.58 -2.90 5.13
CA VAL A 99 1.32 -3.98 4.47
C VAL A 99 0.42 -4.63 3.44
N ASP A 100 0.94 -4.83 2.23
CA ASP A 100 0.25 -5.61 1.22
C ASP A 100 0.32 -7.10 1.57
N HIS A 101 -0.69 -7.86 1.16
CA HIS A 101 -0.84 -9.27 1.55
C HIS A 101 0.30 -10.19 1.07
N ASP A 102 1.01 -9.78 0.02
CA ASP A 102 2.11 -10.49 -0.61
C ASP A 102 3.49 -9.95 -0.19
N PHE A 103 3.54 -9.00 0.73
CA PHE A 103 4.79 -8.50 1.29
C PHE A 103 5.25 -9.40 2.45
N LEU A 104 6.40 -10.04 2.28
CA LEU A 104 7.00 -10.95 3.26
C LEU A 104 8.21 -10.30 3.93
N ILE A 105 8.22 -10.22 5.25
CA ILE A 105 9.30 -9.65 6.02
C ILE A 105 10.11 -10.76 6.70
N PHE A 106 11.46 -10.67 6.64
CA PHE A 106 12.36 -11.72 7.16
C PHE A 106 13.31 -11.22 8.25
N GLN A 107 13.09 -9.99 8.74
CA GLN A 107 13.86 -9.43 9.87
C GLN A 107 13.05 -8.34 10.58
N ASN A 108 13.50 -7.99 11.79
CA ASN A 108 12.93 -6.86 12.54
C ASN A 108 13.34 -5.53 11.91
N ILE A 109 12.36 -4.66 11.67
CA ILE A 109 12.54 -3.33 11.06
C ILE A 109 12.31 -2.16 12.03
N ASP A 110 12.09 -2.40 13.33
CA ASP A 110 11.74 -1.34 14.30
C ASP A 110 12.77 -0.21 14.32
N LYS A 111 14.04 -0.53 14.07
CA LYS A 111 15.10 0.49 13.95
C LYS A 111 14.86 1.52 12.84
N TYR A 112 14.03 1.20 11.84
CA TYR A 112 13.66 2.10 10.74
C TYR A 112 12.33 2.84 10.99
N LEU A 113 11.51 2.38 11.96
CA LEU A 113 10.21 2.96 12.30
C LEU A 113 10.39 4.13 13.28
N LYS A 114 10.93 5.23 12.78
CA LYS A 114 11.15 6.48 13.53
C LYS A 114 10.26 7.59 13.00
N ASP A 115 10.71 8.83 13.11
CA ASP A 115 9.98 10.03 12.68
C ASP A 115 9.99 10.27 11.16
N LYS A 116 10.26 9.23 10.37
CA LYS A 116 10.37 9.31 8.91
C LYS A 116 9.35 8.40 8.26
N VAL A 117 8.79 8.88 7.16
CA VAL A 117 8.01 8.00 6.28
C VAL A 117 8.91 6.88 5.77
N LEU A 118 8.44 5.63 5.85
CA LEU A 118 9.16 4.47 5.34
C LEU A 118 8.31 3.77 4.29
N TYR A 119 8.89 3.40 3.17
CA TYR A 119 8.24 2.59 2.13
C TYR A 119 9.20 1.55 1.58
N SER A 120 8.70 0.59 0.80
CA SER A 120 9.48 -0.57 0.39
C SER A 120 10.73 -0.18 -0.39
N TYR A 121 10.60 0.48 -1.52
CA TYR A 121 11.71 0.89 -2.40
C TYR A 121 11.29 1.97 -3.40
N ASP A 122 12.27 2.58 -4.08
CA ASP A 122 12.04 3.48 -5.20
C ASP A 122 11.86 2.70 -6.49
N GLU A 123 10.74 2.91 -7.21
CA GLU A 123 10.52 2.41 -8.57
C GLU A 123 10.88 3.48 -9.61
N LEU A 124 11.47 3.06 -10.74
CA LEU A 124 11.64 3.96 -11.88
C LEU A 124 10.28 4.21 -12.53
N ALA A 125 9.90 5.48 -12.64
CA ALA A 125 8.60 5.88 -13.16
C ALA A 125 8.53 5.92 -14.71
N ASP A 126 9.39 5.18 -15.43
CA ASP A 126 9.57 5.41 -16.86
C ASP A 126 8.50 4.75 -17.74
N ASN A 127 8.14 3.49 -17.48
CA ASN A 127 7.33 2.71 -18.43
C ASN A 127 5.94 2.31 -17.93
N TRP A 128 5.69 2.34 -16.62
CA TRP A 128 4.45 1.84 -16.02
C TRP A 128 3.47 2.96 -15.65
N TYR A 129 3.97 4.18 -15.56
CA TYR A 129 3.16 5.31 -15.11
C TYR A 129 2.61 6.06 -16.30
N PRO A 130 1.32 6.39 -16.31
CA PRO A 130 0.73 7.23 -17.34
C PRO A 130 1.49 8.55 -17.46
N PRO A 131 1.60 9.12 -18.66
CA PRO A 131 2.23 10.42 -18.82
C PRO A 131 1.48 11.46 -17.97
N THR A 132 2.23 12.22 -17.19
CA THR A 132 1.65 13.26 -16.30
C THR A 132 1.06 14.44 -17.06
N ASN A 133 1.40 14.59 -18.34
CA ASN A 133 0.85 15.58 -19.25
C ASN A 133 -0.44 15.10 -19.98
N CYS A 134 -0.95 13.90 -19.69
CA CYS A 134 -2.17 13.41 -20.29
C CYS A 134 -3.38 14.28 -19.87
N SER A 135 -4.44 14.22 -20.67
CA SER A 135 -5.66 15.04 -20.46
C SER A 135 -6.29 14.81 -19.07
N TYR A 136 -6.17 13.63 -18.52
CA TYR A 136 -6.71 13.29 -17.20
C TYR A 136 -5.91 13.92 -16.06
N SER A 137 -4.59 13.87 -16.10
CA SER A 137 -3.74 14.46 -15.05
C SER A 137 -3.90 15.97 -14.95
N LYS A 138 -4.08 16.66 -16.09
CA LYS A 138 -4.31 18.11 -16.13
C LYS A 138 -5.62 18.55 -15.50
N LYS A 139 -6.61 17.66 -15.41
CA LYS A 139 -7.92 17.94 -14.80
C LYS A 139 -7.95 17.74 -13.30
N LEU A 140 -6.90 17.17 -12.70
CA LEU A 140 -6.83 17.02 -11.26
C LEU A 140 -6.66 18.37 -10.58
N THR A 141 -7.33 18.54 -9.44
CA THR A 141 -7.20 19.76 -8.62
C THR A 141 -5.85 19.90 -7.96
N THR A 142 -5.14 18.79 -7.77
CA THR A 142 -3.73 18.77 -7.34
C THR A 142 -2.93 18.13 -8.46
N PRO A 143 -2.15 18.91 -9.20
CA PRO A 143 -1.37 18.37 -10.30
C PRO A 143 -0.40 17.30 -9.82
N ILE A 144 -0.41 16.16 -10.49
CA ILE A 144 0.64 15.17 -10.40
C ILE A 144 1.55 15.46 -11.59
N ASN A 145 2.75 15.92 -11.32
CA ASN A 145 3.75 16.18 -12.33
C ASN A 145 5.00 15.31 -12.10
N ARG A 146 5.78 15.11 -13.12
CA ARG A 146 7.03 14.35 -13.01
C ARG A 146 8.18 15.26 -12.57
N THR A 147 8.03 15.89 -11.41
CA THR A 147 9.16 16.57 -10.76
C THR A 147 10.20 15.57 -10.25
N VAL A 148 9.81 14.31 -10.14
CA VAL A 148 10.66 13.20 -9.77
C VAL A 148 10.51 12.07 -10.79
N ASN A 149 11.60 11.37 -11.09
CA ASN A 149 11.62 10.23 -12.01
C ASN A 149 11.43 8.87 -11.30
N LYS A 150 11.12 8.91 -10.02
CA LYS A 150 10.91 7.74 -9.17
C LYS A 150 9.56 7.81 -8.49
N ALA A 151 8.98 6.65 -8.24
CA ALA A 151 7.78 6.49 -7.44
C ALA A 151 8.08 5.70 -6.16
N ALA A 152 7.29 5.89 -5.13
CA ALA A 152 7.44 5.17 -3.87
C ALA A 152 6.61 3.88 -3.92
N ASN A 153 7.23 2.70 -3.96
CA ASN A 153 6.50 1.45 -3.80
C ASN A 153 5.97 1.32 -2.37
N VAL A 154 4.67 1.14 -2.24
CA VAL A 154 3.95 1.12 -0.96
C VAL A 154 3.44 -0.26 -0.55
N SER A 155 4.10 -1.33 -0.98
CA SER A 155 3.81 -2.70 -0.52
C SER A 155 4.01 -2.83 0.99
N LEU A 156 4.96 -2.08 1.56
CA LEU A 156 5.02 -1.72 2.96
C LEU A 156 5.09 -0.19 3.07
N PHE A 157 4.27 0.39 3.92
CA PHE A 157 4.16 1.82 4.06
C PHE A 157 3.96 2.23 5.52
N TYR A 158 4.97 2.85 6.13
CA TYR A 158 4.90 3.42 7.47
C TYR A 158 4.69 4.93 7.43
N LEU A 159 3.71 5.39 8.14
CA LEU A 159 3.31 6.79 8.25
C LEU A 159 3.36 7.22 9.73
N PRO A 160 4.47 7.86 10.15
CA PRO A 160 4.65 8.28 11.55
C PRO A 160 3.73 9.45 11.94
N ASP A 161 3.44 10.36 11.02
CA ASP A 161 2.56 11.50 11.27
C ASP A 161 1.13 11.24 10.78
N PRO A 162 0.15 11.09 11.70
CA PRO A 162 -1.24 10.90 11.33
C PRO A 162 -1.87 12.08 10.57
N LYS A 163 -1.35 13.30 10.72
CA LYS A 163 -1.84 14.47 9.96
C LYS A 163 -1.44 14.35 8.49
N PHE A 164 -0.17 14.01 8.25
CA PHE A 164 0.32 13.73 6.90
C PHE A 164 -0.41 12.53 6.28
N ALA A 165 -0.56 11.44 7.02
CA ALA A 165 -1.28 10.25 6.56
C ALA A 165 -2.69 10.60 6.10
N ARG A 166 -3.45 11.35 6.91
CA ARG A 166 -4.81 11.78 6.53
C ARG A 166 -4.84 12.72 5.32
N LYS A 167 -3.90 13.67 5.24
CA LYS A 167 -3.78 14.58 4.07
C LYS A 167 -3.55 13.79 2.80
N TYR A 168 -2.56 12.88 2.84
CA TYR A 168 -2.21 11.99 1.73
C TYR A 168 -3.41 11.11 1.33
N GLY A 169 -3.96 10.34 2.25
CA GLY A 169 -5.07 9.42 1.96
C GLY A 169 -6.30 10.14 1.39
N LYS A 170 -6.66 11.33 1.91
CA LYS A 170 -7.76 12.14 1.36
C LYS A 170 -7.49 12.59 -0.07
N GLN A 171 -6.25 12.98 -0.38
CA GLN A 171 -5.90 13.43 -1.73
C GLN A 171 -5.93 12.28 -2.73
N VAL A 172 -5.38 11.10 -2.38
CA VAL A 172 -5.46 9.91 -3.24
C VAL A 172 -6.93 9.55 -3.51
N LEU A 173 -7.78 9.48 -2.49
CA LEU A 173 -9.20 9.20 -2.67
C LEU A 173 -9.92 10.24 -3.55
N LYS A 174 -9.54 11.51 -3.44
CA LYS A 174 -10.06 12.56 -4.30
C LYS A 174 -9.67 12.32 -5.77
N ASN A 175 -8.41 11.97 -6.02
CA ASN A 175 -7.93 11.65 -7.36
C ASN A 175 -8.66 10.43 -7.93
N HIS A 176 -8.83 9.34 -7.16
CA HIS A 176 -9.57 8.15 -7.59
C HIS A 176 -11.03 8.46 -7.94
N LYS A 177 -11.69 9.36 -7.19
CA LYS A 177 -13.05 9.82 -7.50
C LYS A 177 -13.10 10.60 -8.81
N GLU A 178 -12.17 11.52 -9.02
CA GLU A 178 -12.11 12.30 -10.26
C GLU A 178 -11.80 11.41 -11.46
N PHE A 179 -10.86 10.50 -11.36
CA PHE A 179 -10.59 9.51 -12.41
C PHE A 179 -11.80 8.60 -12.69
N THR A 180 -12.55 8.21 -11.66
CA THR A 180 -13.78 7.45 -11.84
C THR A 180 -14.82 8.23 -12.62
N LYS A 181 -15.01 9.54 -12.31
CA LYS A 181 -15.92 10.41 -13.08
C LYS A 181 -15.49 10.62 -14.54
N MET A 182 -14.19 10.53 -14.79
CA MET A 182 -13.60 10.60 -16.13
C MET A 182 -13.62 9.24 -16.85
N GLU A 183 -14.21 8.21 -16.25
CA GLU A 183 -14.31 6.86 -16.78
C GLU A 183 -12.96 6.21 -17.10
N VAL A 184 -11.91 6.56 -16.36
CA VAL A 184 -10.59 5.96 -16.51
C VAL A 184 -10.69 4.47 -16.20
N LYS A 185 -10.17 3.64 -17.12
CA LYS A 185 -10.16 2.17 -17.02
C LYS A 185 -8.78 1.59 -16.76
N ASP A 186 -7.74 2.38 -16.95
CA ASP A 186 -6.36 1.96 -16.75
C ASP A 186 -5.96 2.04 -15.27
N THR A 187 -5.58 0.89 -14.70
CA THR A 187 -5.14 0.75 -13.29
C THR A 187 -3.86 1.53 -12.99
N ASN A 188 -3.06 1.86 -14.00
CA ASN A 188 -1.85 2.65 -13.83
C ASN A 188 -2.12 4.06 -13.28
N TYR A 189 -3.34 4.60 -13.48
CA TYR A 189 -3.75 5.86 -12.83
C TYR A 189 -3.94 5.75 -11.31
N MET A 190 -4.20 4.55 -10.80
CA MET A 190 -4.17 4.28 -9.36
C MET A 190 -2.75 4.43 -8.83
N ILE A 191 -1.79 3.77 -9.47
CA ILE A 191 -0.37 3.82 -9.09
C ILE A 191 0.16 5.25 -9.18
N LEU A 192 -0.20 5.98 -10.25
CA LEU A 192 0.13 7.39 -10.41
C LEU A 192 -0.32 8.23 -9.21
N SER A 193 -1.58 8.07 -8.79
CA SER A 193 -2.17 8.87 -7.70
C SER A 193 -1.75 8.42 -6.30
N GLU A 194 -1.25 7.21 -6.15
CA GLU A 194 -0.78 6.67 -4.88
C GLU A 194 0.74 6.83 -4.76
N GLN A 195 1.49 6.20 -5.64
CA GLN A 195 2.95 6.04 -5.49
C GLN A 195 3.74 7.24 -6.00
N LEU A 196 3.45 7.72 -7.22
CA LEU A 196 4.18 8.85 -7.78
C LEU A 196 3.87 10.15 -7.04
N MET A 197 2.60 10.41 -6.74
CA MET A 197 2.20 11.58 -5.95
C MET A 197 2.82 11.56 -4.55
N LEU A 198 2.89 10.40 -3.89
CA LEU A 198 3.57 10.28 -2.62
C LEU A 198 5.02 10.72 -2.73
N LYS A 199 5.77 10.16 -3.68
CA LYS A 199 7.19 10.51 -3.88
C LYS A 199 7.37 11.99 -4.19
N GLN A 200 6.52 12.54 -5.04
CA GLN A 200 6.51 13.97 -5.34
C GLN A 200 6.33 14.81 -4.07
N TRP A 201 5.39 14.48 -3.20
CA TRP A 201 5.18 15.21 -1.95
C TRP A 201 6.35 15.07 -0.98
N LEU A 202 6.88 13.85 -0.83
CA LEU A 202 8.03 13.62 0.04
C LEU A 202 9.23 14.47 -0.36
N VAL A 203 9.48 14.60 -1.66
CA VAL A 203 10.60 15.40 -2.18
C VAL A 203 10.30 16.91 -2.14
N ASN A 204 9.15 17.33 -2.67
CA ASN A 204 8.84 18.77 -2.82
C ASN A 204 8.57 19.47 -1.48
N ASP A 205 7.95 18.77 -0.53
CA ASP A 205 7.65 19.30 0.81
C ASP A 205 8.79 19.00 1.81
N ASN A 206 9.93 18.45 1.35
CA ASN A 206 11.08 18.05 2.18
C ASN A 206 10.70 17.17 3.37
N ILE A 207 9.76 16.25 3.18
CA ILE A 207 9.31 15.32 4.23
C ILE A 207 10.37 14.25 4.43
N PRO A 208 10.87 14.06 5.67
CA PRO A 208 11.85 13.02 5.96
C PRO A 208 11.32 11.63 5.60
N HIS A 209 12.07 10.90 4.78
CA HIS A 209 11.68 9.55 4.35
C HIS A 209 12.88 8.63 4.11
N ASN A 210 12.64 7.34 4.18
CA ASN A 210 13.59 6.28 3.89
C ASN A 210 12.93 5.17 3.07
N THR A 211 13.74 4.30 2.49
CA THR A 211 13.33 3.05 1.87
C THR A 211 13.88 1.87 2.64
N LEU A 212 13.16 0.74 2.62
CA LEU A 212 13.65 -0.52 3.20
C LEU A 212 14.74 -1.14 2.34
N SER A 213 14.59 -1.05 1.02
CA SER A 213 15.57 -1.55 0.06
C SER A 213 16.00 -0.46 -0.89
N LYS A 214 17.24 -0.51 -1.36
CA LYS A 214 17.76 0.48 -2.32
C LYS A 214 17.21 0.28 -3.72
N ASN A 215 17.06 -0.96 -4.19
CA ASN A 215 16.47 -1.31 -5.49
C ASN A 215 16.16 -2.80 -5.55
N ILE A 216 14.91 -3.19 -5.78
CA ILE A 216 14.54 -4.59 -6.04
C ILE A 216 14.75 -4.96 -7.52
N PHE A 217 14.66 -3.99 -8.43
CA PHE A 217 14.70 -4.22 -9.87
C PHE A 217 16.00 -3.79 -10.56
N ASP A 218 17.07 -3.54 -9.82
CA ASP A 218 18.38 -3.41 -10.46
C ASP A 218 18.91 -4.82 -10.79
N CYS A 219 18.25 -5.42 -11.80
CA CYS A 219 18.53 -6.77 -12.28
C CYS A 219 19.96 -6.94 -12.86
N LYS A 220 20.77 -5.92 -12.84
CA LYS A 220 22.19 -6.02 -13.22
C LYS A 220 23.03 -6.64 -12.10
N ASP A 221 22.60 -6.54 -10.88
CA ASP A 221 23.19 -7.20 -9.73
C ASP A 221 22.28 -8.34 -9.22
N VAL A 222 21.98 -9.31 -10.07
CA VAL A 222 21.39 -10.59 -9.66
C VAL A 222 22.40 -11.47 -8.89
N GLY A 223 23.41 -10.88 -8.34
CA GLY A 223 24.02 -11.33 -7.11
C GLY A 223 23.14 -10.91 -5.95
N PHE A 224 21.90 -11.43 -5.89
CA PHE A 224 21.13 -11.45 -4.66
C PHE A 224 22.02 -12.15 -3.61
N THR A 225 22.85 -11.39 -3.00
CA THR A 225 23.40 -11.79 -1.71
C THR A 225 22.21 -11.71 -0.78
N LEU A 226 21.53 -12.85 -0.64
CA LEU A 226 20.47 -13.14 0.34
C LEU A 226 20.77 -12.57 1.75
N LYS A 227 21.98 -12.08 1.99
CA LYS A 227 22.45 -11.55 3.25
C LYS A 227 22.07 -10.11 3.56
N GLU A 228 21.80 -9.26 2.58
CA GLU A 228 21.60 -7.83 2.84
C GLU A 228 20.19 -7.31 2.50
N ASN A 229 19.37 -8.06 1.75
CA ASN A 229 18.12 -7.58 1.18
C ASN A 229 16.87 -8.37 1.58
N LEU A 230 16.93 -9.26 2.57
CA LEU A 230 15.75 -10.00 3.05
C LEU A 230 14.86 -9.14 3.97
N ILE A 231 14.51 -7.94 3.51
CA ILE A 231 13.56 -7.09 4.26
C ILE A 231 12.13 -7.37 3.81
N GLY A 232 11.93 -7.68 2.54
CA GLY A 232 10.62 -8.05 1.99
C GLY A 232 10.70 -8.28 0.48
N ILE A 233 9.90 -9.18 -0.05
CA ILE A 233 9.72 -9.45 -1.47
C ILE A 233 8.33 -8.99 -1.89
#